data_7d43f8b287682543834e6dc94bd91f5a
#
_entry.id   7d43f8b287682543834e6dc94bd91f5a
#
_cell.length_a   1.000
_cell.length_b   1.000
_cell.length_c   1.000
_cell.angle_alpha   90.00
_cell.angle_beta   90.00
_cell.angle_gamma   90.00
#
_symmetry.space_group_name_H-M   'P 1'
#
loop_
_entity.id
_entity.type
_entity.pdbx_description
1 polymer ?
#
loop_
_entity_poly.entity_id
_entity_poly.type
_entity_poly.pdbx_seq_one_letter_code
_entity_poly.pdbx_strand_id
1 'polypeptide(L)'
;ISHGDIELVFTICEEIGLLGAKYLDHSMLKSKTAFVFDSSGDVGTVIVHGPAQKLINARIDGKAAHAGLSPEKGIDAIATAARAISNMKLGRIDKETTANVGIIRGGHSTNIVCDLLSLEAEARSLDPKKLDDQMNHMIKCLEDACNAADAKLTIDVQDCYTGFSIDSSDPILKIAEAAMRRSNITYTPKSTGGGSDTNILNKAGIKAVTLGVGMSNSHSTEEFITVDNLEKAVLLVEGLIQEMK
;
A
#
# COMPACT_ATOMS: atom_id res chain seq x y z
N ILE A 1 24.43 27.34 -1.74
CA ILE A 1 23.01 27.68 -1.50
C ILE A 1 22.87 28.00 -0.02
N SER A 2 22.24 29.14 0.33
CA SER A 2 21.91 29.45 1.74
C SER A 2 20.67 28.63 2.13
N HIS A 3 20.72 27.92 3.25
CA HIS A 3 19.67 27.03 3.73
C HIS A 3 19.55 27.03 5.25
N GLY A 4 18.40 26.58 5.77
CA GLY A 4 18.19 26.22 7.16
C GLY A 4 18.77 24.83 7.50
N ASP A 5 18.36 24.27 8.63
CA ASP A 5 18.72 22.90 8.99
C ASP A 5 18.06 21.88 8.04
N ILE A 6 18.84 20.90 7.61
CA ILE A 6 18.37 19.83 6.72
C ILE A 6 18.63 18.50 7.40
N GLU A 7 17.61 17.66 7.42
CA GLU A 7 17.69 16.27 7.86
C GLU A 7 17.53 15.34 6.67
N LEU A 8 18.50 14.47 6.42
CA LEU A 8 18.45 13.44 5.40
C LEU A 8 18.09 12.11 6.06
N VAL A 9 16.98 11.52 5.64
CA VAL A 9 16.47 10.26 6.16
C VAL A 9 16.47 9.21 5.05
N PHE A 10 17.18 8.11 5.27
CA PHE A 10 17.18 6.95 4.37
C PHE A 10 16.55 5.78 5.12
N THR A 11 15.37 5.39 4.70
CA THR A 11 14.65 4.25 5.26
C THR A 11 15.05 2.95 4.55
N ILE A 12 14.77 1.82 5.20
CA ILE A 12 14.99 0.47 4.65
C ILE A 12 13.66 -0.28 4.64
N CYS A 13 13.56 -1.32 3.82
CA CYS A 13 12.38 -2.20 3.81
C CYS A 13 11.06 -1.46 3.54
N GLU A 14 11.06 -0.46 2.66
CA GLU A 14 9.86 0.25 2.25
C GLU A 14 8.89 -0.72 1.57
N GLU A 15 9.36 -1.51 0.60
CA GLU A 15 8.62 -2.43 -0.25
C GLU A 15 7.90 -3.57 0.49
N ILE A 16 8.32 -3.86 1.71
CA ILE A 16 7.72 -4.91 2.54
C ILE A 16 6.87 -4.35 3.68
N GLY A 17 6.23 -3.23 3.44
CA GLY A 17 5.23 -2.64 4.33
C GLY A 17 5.70 -1.43 5.12
N LEU A 18 6.59 -0.59 4.55
CA LEU A 18 7.05 0.67 5.12
C LEU A 18 7.76 0.48 6.47
N LEU A 19 8.49 -0.64 6.64
CA LEU A 19 9.02 -1.03 7.95
C LEU A 19 10.04 -0.02 8.47
N GLY A 20 10.93 0.48 7.63
CA GLY A 20 11.91 1.48 8.01
C GLY A 20 11.28 2.73 8.60
N ALA A 21 10.27 3.29 7.93
CA ALA A 21 9.55 4.45 8.44
C ALA A 21 8.74 4.14 9.71
N LYS A 22 8.12 2.94 9.81
CA LYS A 22 7.36 2.52 10.98
C LYS A 22 8.21 2.39 12.25
N TYR A 23 9.43 1.88 12.10
CA TYR A 23 10.34 1.65 13.23
C TYR A 23 11.32 2.81 13.46
N LEU A 24 11.30 3.85 12.63
CA LEU A 24 12.05 5.07 12.85
C LEU A 24 11.58 5.73 14.16
N ASP A 25 12.50 6.09 15.00
CA ASP A 25 12.20 6.95 16.15
C ASP A 25 11.97 8.39 15.66
N HIS A 26 10.70 8.73 15.39
CA HIS A 26 10.32 10.04 14.90
C HIS A 26 10.64 11.18 15.86
N SER A 27 10.91 10.90 17.14
CA SER A 27 11.34 11.93 18.12
C SER A 27 12.75 12.45 17.84
N MET A 28 13.55 11.71 17.09
CA MET A 28 14.87 12.15 16.64
C MET A 28 14.79 13.23 15.56
N LEU A 29 13.66 13.32 14.84
CA LEU A 29 13.47 14.29 13.77
C LEU A 29 12.97 15.62 14.37
N LYS A 30 13.70 16.69 14.06
CA LYS A 30 13.33 18.07 14.45
C LYS A 30 12.40 18.69 13.43
N SER A 31 12.57 18.33 12.15
CA SER A 31 11.78 18.84 11.04
C SER A 31 10.31 18.44 11.17
N LYS A 32 9.42 19.37 10.82
CA LYS A 32 7.97 19.16 10.82
C LYS A 32 7.40 19.05 9.41
N THR A 33 8.27 19.18 8.41
CA THR A 33 7.93 19.10 6.99
C THR A 33 8.91 18.15 6.31
N ALA A 34 8.42 17.26 5.46
CA ALA A 34 9.24 16.30 4.73
C ALA A 34 8.81 16.18 3.27
N PHE A 35 9.77 15.97 2.38
CA PHE A 35 9.58 15.66 0.98
C PHE A 35 10.15 14.25 0.73
N VAL A 36 9.29 13.32 0.32
CA VAL A 36 9.65 11.93 0.06
C VAL A 36 9.81 11.74 -1.45
N PHE A 37 10.99 11.31 -1.89
CA PHE A 37 11.32 11.15 -3.31
C PHE A 37 11.11 9.69 -3.72
N ASP A 38 9.83 9.30 -3.83
CA ASP A 38 9.43 7.90 -4.00
C ASP A 38 8.10 7.77 -4.74
N SER A 39 7.98 8.45 -5.87
CA SER A 39 6.83 8.25 -6.76
C SER A 39 7.28 8.10 -8.20
N SER A 40 6.68 7.14 -8.89
CA SER A 40 6.75 7.07 -10.34
C SER A 40 6.04 8.27 -10.97
N GLY A 41 6.38 8.54 -12.22
CA GLY A 41 5.88 9.67 -13.00
C GLY A 41 6.90 10.79 -13.10
N ASP A 42 6.58 11.80 -13.92
CA ASP A 42 7.50 12.89 -14.24
C ASP A 42 7.91 13.68 -13.01
N VAL A 43 9.13 14.22 -13.03
CA VAL A 43 9.57 15.21 -12.05
C VAL A 43 8.61 16.40 -12.07
N GLY A 44 8.05 16.74 -10.90
CA GLY A 44 6.96 17.72 -10.77
C GLY A 44 5.62 17.10 -10.38
N THR A 45 5.49 15.77 -10.40
CA THR A 45 4.36 15.07 -9.78
C THR A 45 4.44 15.25 -8.26
N VAL A 46 3.32 15.63 -7.63
CA VAL A 46 3.19 15.77 -6.17
C VAL A 46 2.00 14.93 -5.72
N ILE A 47 2.25 13.93 -4.90
CA ILE A 47 1.18 13.09 -4.37
C ILE A 47 0.55 13.80 -3.17
N VAL A 48 -0.69 14.24 -3.35
CA VAL A 48 -1.48 14.98 -2.34
C VAL A 48 -2.52 14.09 -1.65
N HIS A 49 -2.78 12.90 -2.19
CA HIS A 49 -3.72 11.91 -1.66
C HIS A 49 -3.10 10.51 -1.76
N GLY A 50 -2.93 9.83 -0.63
CA GLY A 50 -2.47 8.46 -0.55
C GLY A 50 -3.48 7.57 0.20
N PRO A 51 -3.65 6.29 -0.20
CA PRO A 51 -4.64 5.40 0.38
C PRO A 51 -4.25 4.93 1.78
N ALA A 52 -5.25 4.44 2.54
CA ALA A 52 -5.02 3.49 3.62
C ALA A 52 -4.97 2.06 3.06
N GLN A 53 -4.30 1.16 3.77
CA GLN A 53 -4.22 -0.25 3.44
C GLN A 53 -4.51 -1.12 4.66
N LYS A 54 -5.29 -2.20 4.43
CA LYS A 54 -5.50 -3.28 5.38
C LYS A 54 -5.17 -4.63 4.73
N LEU A 55 -4.66 -5.56 5.54
CA LEU A 55 -4.41 -6.94 5.16
C LEU A 55 -5.36 -7.89 5.88
N ILE A 56 -5.71 -8.99 5.21
CA ILE A 56 -6.36 -10.16 5.79
C ILE A 56 -5.39 -11.32 5.69
N ASN A 57 -5.06 -11.93 6.84
CA ASN A 57 -4.46 -13.25 6.93
C ASN A 57 -5.53 -14.22 7.38
N ALA A 58 -5.99 -15.09 6.50
CA ALA A 58 -7.02 -16.07 6.79
C ALA A 58 -6.47 -17.49 6.75
N ARG A 59 -6.92 -18.32 7.69
CA ARG A 59 -6.68 -19.75 7.73
C ARG A 59 -8.01 -20.48 7.76
N ILE A 60 -8.16 -21.45 6.86
CA ILE A 60 -9.32 -22.33 6.77
C ILE A 60 -8.87 -23.73 7.17
N ASP A 61 -9.38 -24.22 8.30
CA ASP A 61 -9.19 -25.58 8.78
C ASP A 61 -10.41 -26.42 8.36
N GLY A 62 -10.20 -27.35 7.48
CA GLY A 62 -11.16 -28.35 7.02
C GLY A 62 -10.95 -29.70 7.70
N LYS A 63 -11.14 -30.79 6.94
CA LYS A 63 -10.95 -32.17 7.41
C LYS A 63 -10.45 -33.06 6.30
N ALA A 64 -9.31 -33.73 6.52
CA ALA A 64 -8.77 -34.68 5.57
C ALA A 64 -9.65 -35.91 5.41
N ALA A 65 -9.72 -36.43 4.19
CA ALA A 65 -10.33 -37.70 3.83
C ALA A 65 -9.70 -38.26 2.57
N HIS A 66 -9.87 -39.56 2.30
CA HIS A 66 -9.40 -40.15 1.05
C HIS A 66 -10.30 -39.70 -0.10
N ALA A 67 -9.76 -38.95 -1.06
CA ALA A 67 -10.55 -38.31 -2.11
C ALA A 67 -11.31 -39.29 -3.03
N GLY A 68 -10.82 -40.51 -3.19
CA GLY A 68 -11.48 -41.53 -4.02
C GLY A 68 -12.33 -42.52 -3.26
N LEU A 69 -12.18 -42.71 -1.93
CA LEU A 69 -12.90 -43.72 -1.14
C LEU A 69 -13.99 -43.15 -0.27
N SER A 70 -13.80 -41.96 0.30
CA SER A 70 -14.74 -41.38 1.26
C SER A 70 -14.63 -39.85 1.29
N PRO A 71 -14.71 -39.14 0.12
CA PRO A 71 -14.58 -37.69 0.09
C PRO A 71 -15.63 -36.97 0.93
N GLU A 72 -16.81 -37.55 1.09
CA GLU A 72 -17.93 -37.06 1.89
C GLU A 72 -17.64 -36.97 3.40
N LYS A 73 -16.57 -37.61 3.87
CA LYS A 73 -16.10 -37.52 5.26
C LYS A 73 -15.12 -36.37 5.49
N GLY A 74 -14.68 -35.75 4.43
CA GLY A 74 -13.78 -34.62 4.44
C GLY A 74 -14.50 -33.28 4.40
N ILE A 75 -13.75 -32.21 4.73
CA ILE A 75 -14.15 -30.82 4.55
C ILE A 75 -13.03 -30.17 3.76
N ASP A 76 -13.30 -29.81 2.50
CA ASP A 76 -12.29 -29.34 1.56
C ASP A 76 -12.04 -27.85 1.73
N ALA A 77 -10.88 -27.50 2.31
CA ALA A 77 -10.46 -26.13 2.52
C ALA A 77 -10.18 -25.37 1.20
N ILE A 78 -9.71 -26.07 0.13
CA ILE A 78 -9.49 -25.46 -1.18
C ILE A 78 -10.83 -25.10 -1.82
N ALA A 79 -11.77 -26.00 -1.86
CA ALA A 79 -13.09 -25.75 -2.42
C ALA A 79 -13.84 -24.66 -1.64
N THR A 80 -13.67 -24.61 -0.32
CA THR A 80 -14.21 -23.55 0.55
C THR A 80 -13.62 -22.21 0.24
N ALA A 81 -12.29 -22.09 0.15
CA ALA A 81 -11.61 -20.84 -0.22
C ALA A 81 -12.00 -20.36 -1.62
N ALA A 82 -12.11 -21.29 -2.59
CA ALA A 82 -12.49 -20.96 -3.96
C ALA A 82 -13.90 -20.33 -4.03
N ARG A 83 -14.87 -20.86 -3.23
CA ARG A 83 -16.21 -20.25 -3.10
C ARG A 83 -16.16 -18.87 -2.48
N ALA A 84 -15.37 -18.67 -1.42
CA ALA A 84 -15.20 -17.37 -0.80
C ALA A 84 -14.63 -16.35 -1.82
N ILE A 85 -13.55 -16.69 -2.50
CA ILE A 85 -12.87 -15.83 -3.46
C ILE A 85 -13.79 -15.50 -4.66
N SER A 86 -14.57 -16.47 -5.16
CA SER A 86 -15.50 -16.24 -6.29
C SER A 86 -16.62 -15.25 -5.96
N ASN A 87 -16.94 -15.06 -4.67
CA ASN A 87 -17.94 -14.11 -4.20
C ASN A 87 -17.33 -12.76 -3.81
N MET A 88 -16.00 -12.65 -3.68
CA MET A 88 -15.33 -11.40 -3.38
C MET A 88 -15.35 -10.45 -4.57
N LYS A 89 -15.57 -9.17 -4.30
CA LYS A 89 -15.27 -8.12 -5.26
C LYS A 89 -13.77 -7.87 -5.21
N LEU A 90 -13.06 -8.12 -6.31
CA LEU A 90 -11.60 -7.99 -6.41
C LEU A 90 -11.21 -7.10 -7.60
N GLY A 91 -9.94 -6.71 -7.64
CA GLY A 91 -9.40 -5.78 -8.63
C GLY A 91 -9.77 -4.33 -8.27
N ARG A 92 -10.15 -3.56 -9.28
CA ARG A 92 -10.60 -2.17 -9.09
C ARG A 92 -12.09 -2.13 -8.77
N ILE A 93 -12.40 -1.83 -7.53
CA ILE A 93 -13.78 -1.77 -7.01
C ILE A 93 -14.48 -0.49 -7.48
N ASP A 94 -13.77 0.64 -7.34
CA ASP A 94 -14.20 1.95 -7.84
C ASP A 94 -12.97 2.82 -8.18
N LYS A 95 -13.15 4.15 -8.32
CA LYS A 95 -12.08 5.07 -8.71
C LYS A 95 -10.92 5.14 -7.70
N GLU A 96 -11.18 4.81 -6.44
CA GLU A 96 -10.26 5.01 -5.33
C GLU A 96 -10.05 3.77 -4.44
N THR A 97 -10.78 2.67 -4.72
CA THR A 97 -10.75 1.44 -3.93
C THR A 97 -10.28 0.27 -4.78
N THR A 98 -9.35 -0.50 -4.26
CA THR A 98 -8.85 -1.76 -4.84
C THR A 98 -8.82 -2.86 -3.80
N ALA A 99 -8.92 -4.12 -4.25
CA ALA A 99 -8.75 -5.29 -3.40
C ALA A 99 -8.11 -6.43 -4.19
N ASN A 100 -7.31 -7.25 -3.52
CA ASN A 100 -6.61 -8.36 -4.13
C ASN A 100 -6.45 -9.52 -3.16
N VAL A 101 -6.50 -10.75 -3.70
CA VAL A 101 -6.01 -11.96 -3.02
C VAL A 101 -4.66 -12.27 -3.63
N GLY A 102 -3.60 -11.99 -2.90
CA GLY A 102 -2.24 -12.07 -3.41
C GLY A 102 -1.59 -13.44 -3.23
N ILE A 103 -1.95 -14.15 -2.16
CA ILE A 103 -1.31 -15.43 -1.82
C ILE A 103 -2.38 -16.43 -1.38
N ILE A 104 -2.23 -17.68 -1.85
CA ILE A 104 -3.00 -18.83 -1.40
C ILE A 104 -2.06 -20.04 -1.31
N ARG A 105 -2.12 -20.77 -0.19
CA ARG A 105 -1.31 -21.97 0.04
C ARG A 105 -2.16 -23.03 0.73
N GLY A 106 -2.19 -24.25 0.17
CA GLY A 106 -2.94 -25.36 0.76
C GLY A 106 -2.76 -26.67 0.02
N GLY A 107 -3.12 -27.76 0.69
CA GLY A 107 -3.04 -29.11 0.16
C GLY A 107 -1.67 -29.77 0.28
N HIS A 108 -1.67 -31.11 0.31
CA HIS A 108 -0.48 -31.95 0.42
C HIS A 108 -0.36 -32.98 -0.69
N SER A 109 -1.50 -33.53 -1.17
CA SER A 109 -1.55 -34.59 -2.17
C SER A 109 -2.89 -34.59 -2.88
N THR A 110 -2.92 -34.98 -4.15
CA THR A 110 -4.12 -35.01 -5.00
C THR A 110 -5.15 -36.06 -4.58
N ASN A 111 -4.76 -37.08 -3.82
CA ASN A 111 -5.65 -38.14 -3.32
C ASN A 111 -6.18 -37.88 -1.89
N ILE A 112 -5.90 -36.70 -1.32
CA ILE A 112 -6.37 -36.29 0.00
C ILE A 112 -7.22 -35.03 -0.14
N VAL A 113 -8.42 -35.00 0.44
CA VAL A 113 -9.23 -33.80 0.62
C VAL A 113 -8.44 -32.81 1.45
N CYS A 114 -8.27 -31.59 0.96
CA CYS A 114 -7.43 -30.57 1.61
C CYS A 114 -8.04 -30.13 2.95
N ASP A 115 -7.31 -30.32 4.03
CA ASP A 115 -7.73 -30.02 5.39
C ASP A 115 -7.19 -28.69 5.92
N LEU A 116 -6.31 -28.02 5.18
CA LEU A 116 -5.70 -26.77 5.61
C LEU A 116 -5.37 -25.87 4.43
N LEU A 117 -5.81 -24.62 4.51
CA LEU A 117 -5.45 -23.58 3.54
C LEU A 117 -5.19 -22.26 4.27
N SER A 118 -4.16 -21.53 3.84
CA SER A 118 -3.91 -20.12 4.19
C SER A 118 -4.11 -19.22 2.98
N LEU A 119 -4.60 -17.99 3.24
CA LEU A 119 -4.86 -16.98 2.24
C LEU A 119 -4.42 -15.63 2.78
N GLU A 120 -3.73 -14.84 1.93
CA GLU A 120 -3.35 -13.47 2.24
C GLU A 120 -3.99 -12.53 1.19
N ALA A 121 -4.71 -11.53 1.68
CA ALA A 121 -5.44 -10.58 0.84
C ALA A 121 -5.28 -9.16 1.37
N GLU A 122 -5.48 -8.17 0.49
CA GLU A 122 -5.42 -6.76 0.84
C GLU A 122 -6.59 -5.97 0.26
N ALA A 123 -6.86 -4.83 0.87
CA ALA A 123 -7.64 -3.78 0.26
C ALA A 123 -7.01 -2.41 0.54
N ARG A 124 -7.20 -1.49 -0.41
CA ARG A 124 -6.73 -0.10 -0.31
C ARG A 124 -7.85 0.85 -0.72
N SER A 125 -7.94 1.99 -0.05
CA SER A 125 -8.84 3.07 -0.47
C SER A 125 -8.34 4.43 -0.01
N LEU A 126 -8.65 5.48 -0.79
CA LEU A 126 -8.51 6.87 -0.36
C LEU A 126 -9.58 7.26 0.66
N ASP A 127 -10.72 6.55 0.68
CA ASP A 127 -11.81 6.73 1.63
C ASP A 127 -11.77 5.62 2.70
N PRO A 128 -11.55 5.96 3.98
CA PRO A 128 -11.48 4.99 5.07
C PRO A 128 -12.75 4.14 5.22
N LYS A 129 -13.93 4.74 4.99
CA LYS A 129 -15.21 4.02 5.09
C LYS A 129 -15.34 2.97 3.99
N LYS A 130 -14.97 3.31 2.75
CA LYS A 130 -14.96 2.36 1.64
C LYS A 130 -13.96 1.22 1.87
N LEU A 131 -12.80 1.52 2.48
CA LEU A 131 -11.86 0.50 2.88
C LEU A 131 -12.47 -0.47 3.87
N ASP A 132 -13.12 0.03 4.93
CA ASP A 132 -13.78 -0.80 5.93
C ASP A 132 -14.94 -1.61 5.32
N ASP A 133 -15.75 -1.01 4.46
CA ASP A 133 -16.85 -1.70 3.76
C ASP A 133 -16.30 -2.84 2.87
N GLN A 134 -15.21 -2.61 2.15
CA GLN A 134 -14.56 -3.63 1.31
C GLN A 134 -13.94 -4.75 2.16
N MET A 135 -13.28 -4.44 3.26
CA MET A 135 -12.71 -5.41 4.19
C MET A 135 -13.82 -6.29 4.79
N ASN A 136 -14.90 -5.67 5.27
CA ASN A 136 -16.05 -6.39 5.83
C ASN A 136 -16.70 -7.30 4.77
N HIS A 137 -16.80 -6.86 3.51
CA HIS A 137 -17.29 -7.71 2.43
C HIS A 137 -16.41 -8.94 2.21
N MET A 138 -15.08 -8.80 2.19
CA MET A 138 -14.16 -9.92 2.00
C MET A 138 -14.20 -10.90 3.17
N ILE A 139 -14.24 -10.38 4.41
CA ILE A 139 -14.39 -11.19 5.64
C ILE A 139 -15.68 -11.97 5.58
N LYS A 140 -16.79 -11.31 5.24
CA LYS A 140 -18.10 -11.97 5.15
C LYS A 140 -18.10 -13.09 4.10
N CYS A 141 -17.45 -12.92 2.96
CA CYS A 141 -17.33 -13.99 1.96
C CYS A 141 -16.60 -15.23 2.51
N LEU A 142 -15.55 -15.02 3.33
CA LEU A 142 -14.83 -16.11 4.00
C LEU A 142 -15.70 -16.80 5.06
N GLU A 143 -16.39 -16.04 5.89
CA GLU A 143 -17.29 -16.54 6.93
C GLU A 143 -18.45 -17.36 6.32
N ASP A 144 -19.13 -16.81 5.32
CA ASP A 144 -20.26 -17.46 4.68
C ASP A 144 -19.85 -18.78 4.01
N ALA A 145 -18.68 -18.81 3.32
CA ALA A 145 -18.17 -20.04 2.71
C ALA A 145 -17.75 -21.10 3.73
N CYS A 146 -17.09 -20.70 4.82
CA CYS A 146 -16.66 -21.62 5.87
C CYS A 146 -17.87 -22.18 6.65
N ASN A 147 -18.84 -21.34 6.97
CA ASN A 147 -20.08 -21.78 7.63
C ASN A 147 -20.86 -22.78 6.76
N ALA A 148 -20.95 -22.54 5.45
CA ALA A 148 -21.62 -23.44 4.52
C ALA A 148 -20.92 -24.80 4.35
N ALA A 149 -19.60 -24.85 4.59
CA ALA A 149 -18.78 -26.06 4.47
C ALA A 149 -18.53 -26.75 5.81
N ASP A 150 -18.99 -26.21 6.93
CA ASP A 150 -18.65 -26.65 8.31
C ASP A 150 -17.11 -26.64 8.55
N ALA A 151 -16.41 -25.68 7.92
CA ALA A 151 -14.98 -25.45 8.08
C ALA A 151 -14.73 -24.41 9.18
N LYS A 152 -13.61 -24.54 9.91
CA LYS A 152 -13.22 -23.53 10.89
C LYS A 152 -12.42 -22.42 10.19
N LEU A 153 -12.78 -21.17 10.50
CA LEU A 153 -12.09 -19.99 10.00
C LEU A 153 -11.34 -19.28 11.13
N THR A 154 -10.10 -18.90 10.87
CA THR A 154 -9.32 -17.98 11.70
C THR A 154 -8.90 -16.82 10.82
N ILE A 155 -9.18 -15.58 11.24
CA ILE A 155 -8.81 -14.35 10.51
C ILE A 155 -8.01 -13.44 11.44
N ASP A 156 -6.93 -12.87 10.90
CA ASP A 156 -6.18 -11.76 11.45
C ASP A 156 -6.26 -10.60 10.46
N VAL A 157 -6.72 -9.43 10.93
CA VAL A 157 -6.80 -8.20 10.12
C VAL A 157 -5.80 -7.21 10.63
N GLN A 158 -4.96 -6.69 9.74
CA GLN A 158 -3.89 -5.76 10.09
C GLN A 158 -4.08 -4.43 9.36
N ASP A 159 -4.05 -3.33 10.12
CA ASP A 159 -3.92 -1.97 9.58
C ASP A 159 -2.46 -1.73 9.18
N CYS A 160 -2.16 -1.74 7.88
CA CYS A 160 -0.80 -1.57 7.39
C CYS A 160 -0.34 -0.14 7.53
N TYR A 161 -1.14 0.80 7.03
CA TYR A 161 -0.93 2.24 7.18
C TYR A 161 -2.23 3.01 6.93
N THR A 162 -2.29 4.21 7.49
CA THR A 162 -3.42 5.13 7.29
C THR A 162 -3.23 5.94 6.00
N GLY A 163 -4.32 6.32 5.36
CA GLY A 163 -4.30 7.27 4.25
C GLY A 163 -3.93 8.69 4.71
N PHE A 164 -3.59 9.53 3.75
CA PHE A 164 -3.39 10.95 3.96
C PHE A 164 -4.06 11.78 2.85
N SER A 165 -4.43 13.00 3.20
CA SER A 165 -4.91 14.01 2.28
C SER A 165 -4.30 15.34 2.65
N ILE A 166 -3.67 16.00 1.69
CA ILE A 166 -3.07 17.33 1.86
C ILE A 166 -3.99 18.35 1.18
N ASP A 167 -4.49 19.29 1.98
CA ASP A 167 -5.36 20.36 1.47
C ASP A 167 -4.59 21.25 0.48
N SER A 168 -5.25 21.69 -0.58
CA SER A 168 -4.65 22.52 -1.62
C SER A 168 -4.09 23.87 -1.11
N SER A 169 -4.56 24.35 0.04
CA SER A 169 -4.07 25.54 0.70
C SER A 169 -2.86 25.32 1.61
N ASP A 170 -2.47 24.04 1.84
CA ASP A 170 -1.38 23.69 2.76
C ASP A 170 -0.05 24.32 2.32
N PRO A 171 0.71 24.92 3.25
CA PRO A 171 1.98 25.56 2.95
C PRO A 171 2.99 24.66 2.25
N ILE A 172 3.01 23.34 2.53
CA ILE A 172 3.94 22.40 1.89
C ILE A 172 3.76 22.35 0.38
N LEU A 173 2.52 22.46 -0.11
CA LEU A 173 2.24 22.45 -1.56
C LEU A 173 2.70 23.76 -2.21
N LYS A 174 2.58 24.89 -1.51
CA LYS A 174 3.08 26.19 -1.99
C LYS A 174 4.61 26.20 -2.11
N ILE A 175 5.29 25.58 -1.14
CA ILE A 175 6.75 25.39 -1.17
C ILE A 175 7.14 24.52 -2.37
N ALA A 176 6.49 23.37 -2.55
CA ALA A 176 6.74 22.48 -3.68
C ALA A 176 6.51 23.18 -5.03
N GLU A 177 5.39 23.90 -5.18
CA GLU A 177 5.07 24.64 -6.39
C GLU A 177 6.08 25.76 -6.66
N ALA A 178 6.49 26.52 -5.65
CA ALA A 178 7.49 27.59 -5.79
C ALA A 178 8.85 27.02 -6.20
N ALA A 179 9.30 25.92 -5.58
CA ALA A 179 10.53 25.22 -5.93
C ALA A 179 10.53 24.73 -7.39
N MET A 180 9.43 24.13 -7.84
CA MET A 180 9.27 23.65 -9.22
C MET A 180 9.28 24.80 -10.22
N ARG A 181 8.61 25.90 -9.91
CA ARG A 181 8.58 27.09 -10.76
C ARG A 181 9.98 27.67 -10.99
N ARG A 182 10.85 27.67 -9.96
CA ARG A 182 12.23 28.15 -10.09
C ARG A 182 13.04 27.36 -11.12
N SER A 183 12.78 26.07 -11.20
CA SER A 183 13.49 25.13 -12.09
C SER A 183 12.74 24.86 -13.41
N ASN A 184 11.69 25.65 -13.70
CA ASN A 184 10.84 25.46 -14.87
C ASN A 184 10.23 24.04 -14.97
N ILE A 185 9.89 23.46 -13.80
CA ILE A 185 9.23 22.17 -13.67
C ILE A 185 7.73 22.42 -13.49
N THR A 186 6.91 21.66 -14.21
CA THR A 186 5.44 21.76 -14.11
C THR A 186 4.94 21.10 -12.84
N TYR A 187 4.30 21.85 -11.94
CA TYR A 187 3.64 21.32 -10.75
C TYR A 187 2.38 20.53 -11.14
N THR A 188 2.31 19.27 -10.73
CA THR A 188 1.21 18.35 -11.08
C THR A 188 0.74 17.57 -9.85
N PRO A 189 -0.28 18.06 -9.12
CA PRO A 189 -0.83 17.33 -7.99
C PRO A 189 -1.62 16.09 -8.45
N LYS A 190 -1.43 14.96 -7.77
CA LYS A 190 -2.09 13.68 -8.09
C LYS A 190 -2.48 12.92 -6.83
N SER A 191 -3.45 12.02 -6.97
CA SER A 191 -3.71 10.95 -6.02
C SER A 191 -2.98 9.68 -6.48
N THR A 192 -2.61 8.81 -5.56
CA THR A 192 -2.00 7.51 -5.84
C THR A 192 -2.81 6.36 -5.26
N GLY A 193 -2.67 5.17 -5.83
CA GLY A 193 -3.18 3.91 -5.26
C GLY A 193 -2.14 3.18 -4.41
N GLY A 194 -0.88 3.63 -4.40
CA GLY A 194 0.21 3.08 -3.60
C GLY A 194 0.41 3.82 -2.28
N GLY A 195 0.97 3.15 -1.28
CA GLY A 195 1.48 3.78 -0.06
C GLY A 195 2.96 4.10 -0.22
N SER A 196 3.48 4.95 0.64
CA SER A 196 4.90 5.29 0.78
C SER A 196 5.18 5.71 2.22
N ASP A 197 6.43 5.98 2.55
CA ASP A 197 6.81 6.51 3.86
C ASP A 197 6.07 7.79 4.24
N THR A 198 5.56 8.53 3.25
CA THR A 198 4.68 9.70 3.45
C THR A 198 3.46 9.37 4.32
N ASN A 199 2.89 8.16 4.19
CA ASN A 199 1.77 7.73 5.02
C ASN A 199 2.15 7.67 6.50
N ILE A 200 3.32 7.13 6.79
CA ILE A 200 3.84 6.97 8.16
C ILE A 200 4.23 8.32 8.75
N LEU A 201 4.93 9.17 7.99
CA LEU A 201 5.34 10.50 8.43
C LEU A 201 4.13 11.38 8.76
N ASN A 202 3.10 11.41 7.90
CA ASN A 202 1.86 12.15 8.18
C ASN A 202 1.15 11.62 9.44
N LYS A 203 1.10 10.30 9.63
CA LYS A 203 0.55 9.68 10.86
C LYS A 203 1.34 10.10 12.10
N ALA A 204 2.66 10.26 11.98
CA ALA A 204 3.54 10.71 13.06
C ALA A 204 3.49 12.23 13.32
N GLY A 205 2.69 12.99 12.55
CA GLY A 205 2.55 14.43 12.70
C GLY A 205 3.63 15.25 11.99
N ILE A 206 4.42 14.63 11.10
CA ILE A 206 5.36 15.29 10.20
C ILE A 206 4.64 15.48 8.86
N LYS A 207 4.34 16.73 8.49
CA LYS A 207 3.67 17.04 7.23
C LYS A 207 4.55 16.62 6.05
N ALA A 208 4.09 15.65 5.27
CA ALA A 208 4.88 15.07 4.19
C ALA A 208 4.08 14.95 2.88
N VAL A 209 4.76 15.10 1.76
CA VAL A 209 4.28 14.80 0.41
C VAL A 209 5.28 13.93 -0.32
N THR A 210 4.79 13.04 -1.19
CA THR A 210 5.66 12.27 -2.09
C THR A 210 5.82 13.01 -3.41
N LEU A 211 7.04 13.06 -3.90
CA LEU A 211 7.42 13.72 -5.16
C LEU A 211 7.84 12.69 -6.20
N GLY A 212 7.39 12.88 -7.42
CA GLY A 212 7.84 12.12 -8.58
C GLY A 212 9.27 12.50 -8.94
N VAL A 213 10.10 11.49 -9.20
CA VAL A 213 11.51 11.65 -9.60
C VAL A 213 11.77 11.17 -11.02
N GLY A 214 10.74 10.75 -11.74
CA GLY A 214 10.87 10.32 -13.13
C GLY A 214 11.24 8.86 -13.30
N MET A 215 11.05 8.03 -12.28
CA MET A 215 11.20 6.57 -12.36
C MET A 215 10.15 5.99 -13.32
N SER A 216 10.58 5.01 -14.10
CA SER A 216 9.75 4.26 -15.05
C SER A 216 9.89 2.76 -14.81
N ASN A 217 8.82 2.00 -15.07
CA ASN A 217 8.75 0.55 -14.90
C ASN A 217 9.09 0.07 -13.48
N SER A 218 8.68 0.84 -12.46
CA SER A 218 8.90 0.50 -11.05
C SER A 218 8.44 -0.93 -10.73
N HIS A 219 9.12 -1.62 -9.81
CA HIS A 219 8.90 -3.01 -9.42
C HIS A 219 9.16 -4.05 -10.54
N SER A 220 9.94 -3.70 -11.55
CA SER A 220 10.36 -4.62 -12.61
C SER A 220 11.87 -4.65 -12.80
N THR A 221 12.39 -5.67 -13.50
CA THR A 221 13.81 -5.73 -13.90
C THR A 221 14.18 -4.73 -14.98
N GLU A 222 13.20 -4.03 -15.52
CA GLU A 222 13.35 -2.99 -16.55
C GLU A 222 13.17 -1.58 -15.95
N GLU A 223 13.23 -1.45 -14.64
CA GLU A 223 13.16 -0.16 -13.97
C GLU A 223 14.35 0.72 -14.33
N PHE A 224 14.06 1.98 -14.65
CA PHE A 224 15.08 2.96 -14.99
C PHE A 224 14.65 4.39 -14.66
N ILE A 225 15.63 5.27 -14.56
CA ILE A 225 15.47 6.72 -14.58
C ILE A 225 16.37 7.30 -15.67
N THR A 226 15.88 8.29 -16.40
CA THR A 226 16.72 8.99 -17.38
C THR A 226 17.66 9.98 -16.70
N VAL A 227 18.80 10.27 -17.32
CA VAL A 227 19.74 11.32 -16.82
C VAL A 227 19.04 12.68 -16.73
N ASP A 228 18.22 13.04 -17.70
CA ASP A 228 17.44 14.29 -17.70
C ASP A 228 16.49 14.38 -16.48
N ASN A 229 15.81 13.28 -16.13
CA ASN A 229 14.96 13.24 -14.94
C ASN A 229 15.78 13.33 -13.64
N LEU A 230 16.94 12.71 -13.61
CA LEU A 230 17.85 12.78 -12.46
C LEU A 230 18.33 14.21 -12.24
N GLU A 231 18.75 14.89 -13.31
CA GLU A 231 19.16 16.31 -13.26
C GLU A 231 18.00 17.21 -12.82
N LYS A 232 16.80 17.02 -13.35
CA LYS A 232 15.60 17.76 -12.93
C LYS A 232 15.26 17.52 -11.45
N ALA A 233 15.40 16.28 -10.96
CA ALA A 233 15.18 15.97 -9.55
C ALA A 233 16.18 16.71 -8.65
N VAL A 234 17.44 16.82 -9.04
CA VAL A 234 18.45 17.63 -8.32
C VAL A 234 18.04 19.10 -8.26
N LEU A 235 17.61 19.67 -9.39
CA LEU A 235 17.14 21.06 -9.45
C LEU A 235 15.91 21.29 -8.57
N LEU A 236 15.00 20.30 -8.50
CA LEU A 236 13.84 20.34 -7.60
C LEU A 236 14.28 20.38 -6.14
N VAL A 237 15.21 19.50 -5.73
CA VAL A 237 15.76 19.48 -4.35
C VAL A 237 16.40 20.82 -4.00
N GLU A 238 17.22 21.38 -4.88
CA GLU A 238 17.82 22.71 -4.70
C GLU A 238 16.74 23.80 -4.52
N GLY A 239 15.69 23.75 -5.33
CA GLY A 239 14.55 24.66 -5.22
C GLY A 239 13.84 24.56 -3.88
N LEU A 240 13.57 23.32 -3.41
CA LEU A 240 12.94 23.06 -2.09
C LEU A 240 13.79 23.64 -0.96
N ILE A 241 15.10 23.39 -0.96
CA ILE A 241 16.03 23.91 0.05
C ILE A 241 16.01 25.45 0.07
N GLN A 242 15.88 26.10 -1.09
CA GLN A 242 15.83 27.56 -1.17
C GLN A 242 14.50 28.14 -0.69
N GLU A 243 13.39 27.44 -0.85
CA GLU A 243 12.06 27.88 -0.38
C GLU A 243 11.81 27.61 1.11
N MET A 244 12.60 26.75 1.75
CA MET A 244 12.49 26.36 3.18
C MET A 244 13.39 27.21 4.11
N LYS A 245 13.67 28.47 3.75
CA LYS A 245 14.48 29.39 4.57
C LYS A 245 13.75 29.92 5.79
#